data_a4c0d0da8bccd0605562cffe9bae6fdb
#
_entry.id   a4c0d0da8bccd0605562cffe9bae6fdb
#
_cell.length_a   1.000
_cell.length_b   1.000
_cell.length_c   1.000
_cell.angle_alpha   90.00
_cell.angle_beta   90.00
_cell.angle_gamma   90.00
#
_symmetry.space_group_name_H-M   'P 1'
#
loop_
_entity.id
_entity.type
_entity.pdbx_description
1 polymer ?
#
loop_
_entity_poly.entity_id
_entity_poly.type
_entity_poly.pdbx_seq_one_letter_code
_entity_poly.pdbx_strand_id
1 'polypeptide(L)'
;MRASTIVMTGFAIVFGVLAVFIARVWLNNQANQRAHNTEQTQPVAMQTIVVAKQPLRFGTELSAAMLQEVPWPSQSVPAGAFAKIGDVLKAGRRVVLTAIEPNEPVLALKITGAGERATLSALVHEGMKAVTIRVNDVDGVGGFVLPGDRVDVVMTRQLEKGSAVSEVVLQNTRVLAIDQNADERAGKASVAKSVTLEVSTVQAQKVWLASSVGTLSLLLRKAGETTEAKTRKVTLKDLGSDELLGATDHSSATVVVTRGGAKQSYSVPSEGNGALVDSENRRRAAR
;
A
#
# COMPACT_ATOMS: atom_id res chain seq x y z
N MET A 1 33.97 62.76 -61.59
CA MET A 1 34.03 61.49 -60.83
C MET A 1 34.22 61.62 -59.33
N ARG A 2 34.47 62.78 -58.77
CA ARG A 2 34.72 62.92 -57.28
C ARG A 2 33.49 63.18 -56.41
N ALA A 3 32.38 63.69 -57.00
CA ALA A 3 31.15 63.96 -56.22
C ALA A 3 30.37 62.65 -55.89
N SER A 4 30.32 61.67 -56.73
CA SER A 4 29.62 60.39 -56.54
C SER A 4 30.26 59.57 -55.41
N THR A 5 31.62 59.59 -55.30
CA THR A 5 32.33 58.86 -54.24
C THR A 5 32.10 59.48 -52.84
N ILE A 6 31.98 60.79 -52.75
CA ILE A 6 31.72 61.49 -51.47
C ILE A 6 30.30 61.23 -50.98
N VAL A 7 29.35 61.17 -51.91
CA VAL A 7 27.95 60.81 -51.58
C VAL A 7 27.83 59.36 -51.11
N MET A 8 28.57 58.46 -51.79
CA MET A 8 28.54 57.03 -51.45
C MET A 8 29.21 56.74 -50.09
N THR A 9 30.32 57.45 -49.75
CA THR A 9 30.92 57.35 -48.39
C THR A 9 30.03 57.96 -47.29
N GLY A 10 29.30 59.04 -47.59
CA GLY A 10 28.34 59.62 -46.67
C GLY A 10 27.21 58.64 -46.33
N PHE A 11 26.64 57.95 -47.34
CA PHE A 11 25.62 56.91 -47.12
C PHE A 11 26.17 55.71 -46.33
N ALA A 12 27.39 55.25 -46.63
CA ALA A 12 28.01 54.17 -45.89
C ALA A 12 28.18 54.46 -44.38
N ILE A 13 28.58 55.71 -44.06
CA ILE A 13 28.73 56.15 -42.65
C ILE A 13 27.36 56.20 -41.94
N VAL A 14 26.34 56.73 -42.63
CA VAL A 14 24.98 56.83 -42.06
C VAL A 14 24.42 55.40 -41.80
N PHE A 15 24.55 54.50 -42.74
CA PHE A 15 24.10 53.11 -42.57
C PHE A 15 24.92 52.40 -41.49
N GLY A 16 26.21 52.61 -41.37
CA GLY A 16 27.06 52.06 -40.32
C GLY A 16 26.63 52.51 -38.94
N VAL A 17 26.38 53.83 -38.78
CA VAL A 17 25.88 54.39 -37.48
C VAL A 17 24.48 53.83 -37.15
N LEU A 18 23.60 53.75 -38.13
CA LEU A 18 22.27 53.18 -37.97
C LEU A 18 22.31 51.70 -37.55
N ALA A 19 23.16 50.91 -38.17
CA ALA A 19 23.36 49.51 -37.83
C ALA A 19 23.87 49.32 -36.38
N VAL A 20 24.85 50.14 -35.96
CA VAL A 20 25.38 50.13 -34.59
C VAL A 20 24.29 50.55 -33.59
N PHE A 21 23.48 51.53 -33.96
CA PHE A 21 22.39 51.97 -33.09
C PHE A 21 21.32 50.87 -32.89
N ILE A 22 20.90 50.22 -33.97
CA ILE A 22 19.96 49.11 -33.92
C ILE A 22 20.55 47.94 -33.11
N ALA A 23 21.81 47.60 -33.31
CA ALA A 23 22.49 46.56 -32.58
C ALA A 23 22.54 46.86 -31.06
N ARG A 24 22.84 48.11 -30.67
CA ARG A 24 22.82 48.54 -29.27
C ARG A 24 21.45 48.47 -28.66
N VAL A 25 20.42 48.94 -29.35
CA VAL A 25 19.03 48.86 -28.85
C VAL A 25 18.61 47.39 -28.69
N TRP A 26 18.95 46.51 -29.63
CA TRP A 26 18.64 45.09 -29.57
C TRP A 26 19.38 44.40 -28.41
N LEU A 27 20.69 44.66 -28.24
CA LEU A 27 21.46 44.11 -27.13
C LEU A 27 20.93 44.58 -25.77
N ASN A 28 20.57 45.86 -25.66
CA ASN A 28 20.04 46.43 -24.42
C ASN A 28 18.65 45.82 -24.05
N ASN A 29 17.80 45.64 -25.05
CA ASN A 29 16.53 44.95 -24.85
C ASN A 29 16.70 43.47 -24.44
N GLN A 30 17.68 42.78 -25.03
CA GLN A 30 17.98 41.41 -24.65
C GLN A 30 18.60 41.29 -23.26
N ALA A 31 19.44 42.22 -22.86
CA ALA A 31 19.98 42.27 -21.52
C ALA A 31 18.88 42.57 -20.47
N ASN A 32 17.95 43.48 -20.76
CA ASN A 32 16.82 43.76 -19.89
C ASN A 32 15.84 42.58 -19.76
N GLN A 33 15.58 41.83 -20.84
CA GLN A 33 14.76 40.65 -20.78
C GLN A 33 15.41 39.53 -19.93
N ARG A 34 16.73 39.38 -19.97
CA ARG A 34 17.45 38.44 -19.12
C ARG A 34 17.42 38.87 -17.64
N ALA A 35 17.57 40.18 -17.37
CA ALA A 35 17.47 40.72 -16.03
C ALA A 35 16.05 40.53 -15.44
N HIS A 36 14.99 40.79 -16.20
CA HIS A 36 13.60 40.51 -15.77
C HIS A 36 13.29 39.03 -15.56
N ASN A 37 13.86 38.13 -16.35
CA ASN A 37 13.68 36.71 -16.13
C ASN A 37 14.45 36.16 -14.90
N THR A 38 15.50 36.85 -14.46
CA THR A 38 16.27 36.45 -13.27
C THR A 38 15.66 37.03 -11.98
N GLU A 39 14.88 38.11 -12.05
CA GLU A 39 14.25 38.76 -10.88
C GLU A 39 12.90 38.11 -10.48
N GLN A 40 12.31 37.23 -11.31
CA GLN A 40 11.04 36.53 -10.97
C GLN A 40 11.25 35.22 -10.25
N THR A 41 12.40 34.91 -9.66
CA THR A 41 12.45 33.91 -8.61
C THR A 41 11.80 34.55 -7.38
N GLN A 42 10.47 34.49 -7.29
CA GLN A 42 9.75 34.86 -6.06
C GLN A 42 10.46 34.18 -4.90
N PRO A 43 10.86 34.89 -3.84
CA PRO A 43 11.47 34.24 -2.69
C PRO A 43 10.48 33.22 -2.16
N VAL A 44 10.84 31.91 -2.29
CA VAL A 44 10.04 30.85 -1.74
C VAL A 44 9.96 31.11 -0.25
N ALA A 45 8.76 31.36 0.26
CA ALA A 45 8.56 31.56 1.68
C ALA A 45 9.04 30.28 2.40
N MET A 46 9.99 30.41 3.32
CA MET A 46 10.56 29.31 4.08
C MET A 46 9.92 29.27 5.47
N GLN A 47 9.58 28.06 5.91
CA GLN A 47 9.10 27.77 7.25
C GLN A 47 10.06 26.75 7.89
N THR A 48 10.27 26.86 9.20
CA THR A 48 11.08 25.88 9.92
C THR A 48 10.26 24.63 10.21
N ILE A 49 10.86 23.45 10.02
CA ILE A 49 10.29 22.19 10.47
C ILE A 49 11.32 21.37 11.24
N VAL A 50 10.83 20.46 12.08
CA VAL A 50 11.65 19.53 12.86
C VAL A 50 11.88 18.27 12.05
N VAL A 51 13.17 17.88 11.92
CA VAL A 51 13.59 16.63 11.30
C VAL A 51 14.45 15.81 12.27
N ALA A 52 14.57 14.52 12.02
CA ALA A 52 15.44 13.65 12.79
C ALA A 52 16.91 13.91 12.43
N LYS A 53 17.78 14.02 13.43
CA LYS A 53 19.23 14.17 13.25
C LYS A 53 19.94 12.81 13.07
N GLN A 54 19.34 11.76 13.58
CA GLN A 54 19.84 10.38 13.55
C GLN A 54 18.69 9.41 13.33
N PRO A 55 18.94 8.13 12.97
CA PRO A 55 17.88 7.14 12.85
C PRO A 55 17.14 6.96 14.16
N LEU A 56 15.82 7.11 14.13
CA LEU A 56 14.94 6.93 15.28
C LEU A 56 14.12 5.65 15.06
N ARG A 57 14.25 4.68 15.94
CA ARG A 57 13.58 3.38 15.86
C ARG A 57 12.32 3.35 16.74
N PHE A 58 11.44 2.40 16.46
CA PHE A 58 10.27 2.15 17.30
C PHE A 58 10.65 2.05 18.78
N GLY A 59 9.89 2.70 19.65
CA GLY A 59 10.15 2.70 21.08
C GLY A 59 11.20 3.69 21.56
N THR A 60 11.89 4.41 20.65
CA THR A 60 12.87 5.43 21.02
C THR A 60 12.16 6.64 21.63
N GLU A 61 12.55 7.04 22.84
CA GLU A 61 12.07 8.26 23.47
C GLU A 61 12.75 9.49 22.85
N LEU A 62 11.95 10.44 22.39
CA LEU A 62 12.45 11.65 21.72
C LEU A 62 13.12 12.60 22.72
N SER A 63 14.31 13.08 22.35
CA SER A 63 15.04 14.14 23.04
C SER A 63 15.49 15.22 22.08
N ALA A 64 15.76 16.43 22.59
CA ALA A 64 16.22 17.55 21.77
C ALA A 64 17.51 17.26 21.01
N ALA A 65 18.39 16.40 21.57
CA ALA A 65 19.66 16.03 20.95
C ALA A 65 19.50 15.21 19.66
N MET A 66 18.37 14.52 19.49
CA MET A 66 18.04 13.67 18.35
C MET A 66 17.33 14.41 17.21
N LEU A 67 16.97 15.66 17.44
CA LEU A 67 16.14 16.49 16.57
C LEU A 67 16.93 17.70 16.08
N GLN A 68 16.55 18.23 14.93
CA GLN A 68 17.07 19.50 14.41
C GLN A 68 15.96 20.26 13.69
N GLU A 69 16.06 21.58 13.72
CA GLU A 69 15.17 22.48 12.99
C GLU A 69 15.84 22.87 11.67
N VAL A 70 15.13 22.68 10.55
CA VAL A 70 15.62 23.00 9.21
C VAL A 70 14.64 23.89 8.47
N PRO A 71 15.12 24.82 7.61
CA PRO A 71 14.25 25.60 6.75
C PRO A 71 13.62 24.70 5.68
N TRP A 72 12.32 24.89 5.45
CA TRP A 72 11.54 24.09 4.49
C TRP A 72 10.63 25.00 3.68
N PRO A 73 10.41 24.74 2.37
CA PRO A 73 9.47 25.53 1.57
C PRO A 73 8.06 25.44 2.15
N SER A 74 7.46 26.61 2.45
CA SER A 74 6.14 26.66 3.13
C SER A 74 5.04 25.93 2.38
N GLN A 75 5.12 25.91 1.05
CA GLN A 75 4.14 25.22 0.18
C GLN A 75 4.24 23.68 0.22
N SER A 76 5.36 23.14 0.71
CA SER A 76 5.67 21.71 0.71
C SER A 76 5.76 21.13 2.12
N VAL A 77 5.34 21.86 3.15
CA VAL A 77 5.37 21.36 4.54
C VAL A 77 4.40 20.17 4.67
N PRO A 78 4.89 19.00 5.10
CA PRO A 78 4.04 17.83 5.28
C PRO A 78 2.99 18.06 6.38
N ALA A 79 1.79 17.53 6.20
CA ALA A 79 0.75 17.59 7.20
C ALA A 79 1.20 16.90 8.50
N GLY A 80 0.99 17.56 9.65
CA GLY A 80 1.40 17.05 10.96
C GLY A 80 2.88 17.24 11.29
N ALA A 81 3.66 17.98 10.48
CA ALA A 81 5.02 18.37 10.82
C ALA A 81 5.04 19.43 11.95
N PHE A 82 6.03 19.33 12.82
CA PHE A 82 6.24 20.30 13.90
C PHE A 82 7.19 21.41 13.44
N ALA A 83 6.86 22.67 13.80
CA ALA A 83 7.68 23.82 13.43
C ALA A 83 8.93 23.97 14.31
N LYS A 84 8.85 23.59 15.58
CA LYS A 84 9.92 23.76 16.58
C LYS A 84 10.10 22.49 17.40
N ILE A 85 11.33 22.20 17.80
CA ILE A 85 11.65 21.12 18.75
C ILE A 85 10.86 21.27 20.05
N GLY A 86 10.68 22.51 20.53
CA GLY A 86 9.86 22.78 21.70
C GLY A 86 8.43 22.26 21.57
N ASP A 87 7.82 22.35 20.39
CA ASP A 87 6.43 21.89 20.18
C ASP A 87 6.33 20.35 20.21
N VAL A 88 7.39 19.65 19.81
CA VAL A 88 7.48 18.19 19.95
C VAL A 88 7.57 17.77 21.41
N LEU A 89 8.32 18.51 22.24
CA LEU A 89 8.67 18.11 23.61
C LEU A 89 7.84 18.79 24.71
N LYS A 90 7.15 19.90 24.40
CA LYS A 90 6.38 20.72 25.38
C LYS A 90 5.30 19.94 26.14
N ALA A 91 4.67 19.01 25.46
CA ALA A 91 3.52 18.31 26.02
C ALA A 91 3.91 17.08 26.86
N GLY A 92 5.19 16.80 27.03
CA GLY A 92 5.68 15.66 27.79
C GLY A 92 6.46 14.66 26.90
N ARG A 93 6.80 13.56 27.51
CA ARG A 93 7.52 12.45 26.88
C ARG A 93 6.76 11.93 25.66
N ARG A 94 7.44 11.81 24.52
CA ARG A 94 6.92 11.19 23.30
C ARG A 94 7.87 10.12 22.81
N VAL A 95 7.31 9.09 22.20
CA VAL A 95 8.05 7.90 21.74
C VAL A 95 7.74 7.66 20.27
N VAL A 96 8.72 7.17 19.54
CA VAL A 96 8.61 6.85 18.11
C VAL A 96 7.74 5.62 17.90
N LEU A 97 6.71 5.73 17.06
CA LEU A 97 5.81 4.64 16.66
C LEU A 97 6.20 4.00 15.33
N THR A 98 6.76 4.79 14.41
CA THR A 98 7.23 4.34 13.12
C THR A 98 8.63 4.89 12.90
N ALA A 99 9.55 4.04 12.42
CA ALA A 99 10.94 4.45 12.22
C ALA A 99 11.05 5.71 11.36
N ILE A 100 11.95 6.62 11.78
CA ILE A 100 12.23 7.90 11.11
C ILE A 100 13.71 7.92 10.76
N GLU A 101 14.02 8.18 9.49
CA GLU A 101 15.41 8.24 9.03
C GLU A 101 16.01 9.64 9.23
N PRO A 102 17.35 9.77 9.20
CA PRO A 102 18.02 11.06 9.30
C PRO A 102 17.52 12.04 8.23
N ASN A 103 17.32 13.31 8.61
CA ASN A 103 16.75 14.38 7.78
C ASN A 103 15.27 14.17 7.35
N GLU A 104 14.61 13.16 7.86
CA GLU A 104 13.18 12.94 7.63
C GLU A 104 12.35 13.81 8.59
N PRO A 105 11.25 14.47 8.13
CA PRO A 105 10.37 15.23 8.98
C PRO A 105 9.73 14.39 10.09
N VAL A 106 9.76 14.92 11.32
CA VAL A 106 9.05 14.31 12.46
C VAL A 106 7.58 14.69 12.34
N LEU A 107 6.74 13.71 12.06
CA LEU A 107 5.29 13.90 11.89
C LEU A 107 4.54 13.39 13.12
N ALA A 108 3.42 14.06 13.43
CA ALA A 108 2.56 13.69 14.56
C ALA A 108 2.08 12.23 14.50
N LEU A 109 1.84 11.70 13.28
CA LEU A 109 1.40 10.31 13.08
C LEU A 109 2.51 9.28 13.31
N LYS A 110 3.78 9.68 13.34
CA LYS A 110 4.93 8.77 13.56
C LYS A 110 5.39 8.71 15.01
N ILE A 111 4.79 9.49 15.90
CA ILE A 111 5.14 9.57 17.32
C ILE A 111 3.91 9.48 18.18
N THR A 112 4.09 9.07 19.45
CA THR A 112 2.97 9.01 20.40
C THR A 112 2.42 10.40 20.72
N GLY A 113 1.20 10.44 21.25
CA GLY A 113 0.70 11.59 21.98
C GLY A 113 1.60 11.95 23.18
N ALA A 114 1.37 13.12 23.72
CA ALA A 114 2.15 13.61 24.85
C ALA A 114 1.94 12.77 26.11
N GLY A 115 3.02 12.29 26.69
CA GLY A 115 3.00 11.44 27.88
C GLY A 115 2.56 9.99 27.64
N GLU A 116 2.22 9.64 26.41
CA GLU A 116 1.85 8.27 26.06
C GLU A 116 3.09 7.39 25.89
N ARG A 117 2.93 6.09 26.12
CA ARG A 117 3.96 5.08 25.91
C ARG A 117 3.82 4.50 24.50
N ALA A 118 4.94 4.12 23.87
CA ALA A 118 4.93 3.29 22.69
C ALA A 118 4.50 1.87 23.07
N THR A 119 3.21 1.70 23.21
CA THR A 119 2.61 0.38 23.44
C THR A 119 2.02 -0.14 22.14
N LEU A 120 1.83 -1.43 22.06
CA LEU A 120 1.18 -2.05 20.89
C LEU A 120 -0.22 -1.42 20.63
N SER A 121 -0.90 -0.96 21.68
CA SER A 121 -2.20 -0.28 21.58
C SER A 121 -2.13 1.05 20.80
N ALA A 122 -0.98 1.74 20.77
CA ALA A 122 -0.80 2.96 19.99
C ALA A 122 -0.64 2.69 18.48
N LEU A 123 -0.32 1.46 18.08
CA LEU A 123 -0.23 1.03 16.69
C LEU A 123 -1.56 0.54 16.11
N VAL A 124 -2.54 0.26 16.96
CA VAL A 124 -3.85 -0.27 16.58
C VAL A 124 -4.75 0.87 16.11
N HIS A 125 -5.35 0.75 14.93
CA HIS A 125 -6.29 1.73 14.42
C HIS A 125 -7.59 1.76 15.25
N GLU A 126 -8.27 2.90 15.20
CA GLU A 126 -9.55 3.06 15.89
C GLU A 126 -10.57 1.99 15.46
N GLY A 127 -11.26 1.40 16.42
CA GLY A 127 -12.21 0.31 16.18
C GLY A 127 -11.59 -1.07 16.00
N MET A 128 -10.28 -1.17 15.81
CA MET A 128 -9.57 -2.44 15.66
C MET A 128 -9.06 -2.97 17.00
N LYS A 129 -8.60 -4.21 17.00
CA LYS A 129 -8.08 -4.94 18.16
C LYS A 129 -6.78 -5.67 17.76
N ALA A 130 -5.90 -5.86 18.71
CA ALA A 130 -4.73 -6.71 18.58
C ALA A 130 -5.05 -8.11 19.12
N VAL A 131 -4.83 -9.13 18.30
CA VAL A 131 -4.98 -10.55 18.68
C VAL A 131 -3.69 -11.27 18.38
N THR A 132 -3.15 -11.98 19.37
CA THR A 132 -1.95 -12.79 19.21
C THR A 132 -2.32 -14.25 19.00
N ILE A 133 -1.81 -14.83 17.93
CA ILE A 133 -1.93 -16.27 17.63
C ILE A 133 -0.57 -16.93 17.74
N ARG A 134 -0.58 -18.21 18.11
CA ARG A 134 0.62 -19.05 18.05
C ARG A 134 0.77 -19.59 16.63
N VAL A 135 2.00 -19.57 16.16
CA VAL A 135 2.39 -20.19 14.88
C VAL A 135 3.67 -21.00 15.15
N ASN A 136 3.88 -22.04 14.36
CA ASN A 136 5.17 -22.74 14.35
C ASN A 136 6.06 -22.23 13.20
N ASP A 137 7.28 -22.75 13.12
CA ASP A 137 8.28 -22.31 12.16
C ASP A 137 7.80 -22.38 10.70
N VAL A 138 7.02 -23.37 10.36
CA VAL A 138 6.49 -23.60 8.99
C VAL A 138 5.23 -22.79 8.77
N ASP A 139 4.32 -22.78 9.75
CA ASP A 139 3.03 -22.08 9.67
C ASP A 139 3.17 -20.56 9.74
N GLY A 140 4.32 -20.06 10.24
CA GLY A 140 4.71 -18.64 10.27
C GLY A 140 5.53 -18.18 9.06
N VAL A 141 5.41 -18.88 7.90
CA VAL A 141 6.15 -18.54 6.66
C VAL A 141 7.67 -18.52 6.88
N GLY A 142 8.20 -19.46 7.67
CA GLY A 142 9.65 -19.61 7.89
C GLY A 142 10.34 -18.39 8.50
N GLY A 143 9.61 -17.52 9.20
CA GLY A 143 10.15 -16.28 9.79
C GLY A 143 10.29 -15.10 8.82
N PHE A 144 9.78 -15.19 7.62
CA PHE A 144 9.83 -14.09 6.63
C PHE A 144 8.72 -13.04 6.81
N VAL A 145 7.73 -13.28 7.66
CA VAL A 145 6.71 -12.29 8.03
C VAL A 145 7.34 -11.24 8.93
N LEU A 146 7.12 -9.97 8.62
CA LEU A 146 7.61 -8.82 9.40
C LEU A 146 6.42 -7.99 9.92
N PRO A 147 6.60 -7.22 11.03
CA PRO A 147 5.63 -6.21 11.41
C PRO A 147 5.36 -5.25 10.24
N GLY A 148 4.09 -4.91 10.01
CA GLY A 148 3.67 -4.10 8.86
C GLY A 148 3.19 -4.91 7.64
N ASP A 149 3.59 -6.17 7.51
CA ASP A 149 3.15 -7.06 6.43
C ASP A 149 1.64 -7.36 6.49
N ARG A 150 1.10 -7.83 5.37
CA ARG A 150 -0.26 -8.35 5.29
C ARG A 150 -0.25 -9.84 5.03
N VAL A 151 -1.10 -10.53 5.78
CA VAL A 151 -1.22 -11.99 5.75
C VAL A 151 -2.67 -12.42 5.63
N ASP A 152 -2.87 -13.62 5.09
CA ASP A 152 -4.12 -14.35 5.24
C ASP A 152 -3.94 -15.43 6.31
N VAL A 153 -4.97 -15.68 7.10
CA VAL A 153 -4.98 -16.69 8.15
C VAL A 153 -5.78 -17.89 7.68
N VAL A 154 -5.13 -19.03 7.63
CA VAL A 154 -5.74 -20.31 7.24
C VAL A 154 -5.84 -21.21 8.47
N MET A 155 -6.97 -21.87 8.63
CA MET A 155 -7.15 -22.89 9.64
C MET A 155 -7.19 -24.27 8.98
N THR A 156 -6.41 -25.19 9.50
CA THR A 156 -6.49 -26.62 9.15
C THR A 156 -6.95 -27.38 10.38
N ARG A 157 -8.03 -28.15 10.22
CA ARG A 157 -8.56 -29.00 11.30
C ARG A 157 -8.87 -30.40 10.81
N GLN A 158 -8.72 -31.37 11.69
CA GLN A 158 -9.17 -32.72 11.45
C GLN A 158 -10.65 -32.88 11.88
N LEU A 159 -11.42 -33.52 11.04
CA LEU A 159 -12.79 -33.91 11.32
C LEU A 159 -12.82 -35.38 11.78
N GLU A 160 -13.97 -35.79 12.31
CA GLU A 160 -14.19 -37.20 12.63
C GLU A 160 -13.98 -38.09 11.38
N LYS A 161 -13.58 -39.35 11.60
CA LYS A 161 -13.30 -40.35 10.55
C LYS A 161 -12.08 -40.07 9.66
N GLY A 162 -11.07 -39.30 10.17
CA GLY A 162 -9.80 -39.15 9.45
C GLY A 162 -9.85 -38.17 8.28
N SER A 163 -10.94 -37.44 8.06
CA SER A 163 -10.98 -36.34 7.09
C SER A 163 -10.39 -35.09 7.64
N ALA A 164 -9.72 -34.32 6.79
CA ALA A 164 -9.17 -32.98 7.14
C ALA A 164 -9.78 -31.91 6.23
N VAL A 165 -9.87 -30.71 6.77
CA VAL A 165 -10.41 -29.53 6.08
C VAL A 165 -9.46 -28.35 6.30
N SER A 166 -9.18 -27.60 5.24
CA SER A 166 -8.48 -26.32 5.29
C SER A 166 -9.39 -25.21 4.78
N GLU A 167 -9.46 -24.11 5.51
CA GLU A 167 -10.27 -22.95 5.14
C GLU A 167 -9.59 -21.63 5.55
N VAL A 168 -9.78 -20.61 4.73
CA VAL A 168 -9.29 -19.25 5.03
C VAL A 168 -10.24 -18.60 6.04
N VAL A 169 -9.72 -18.22 7.19
CA VAL A 169 -10.46 -17.60 8.29
C VAL A 169 -10.50 -16.09 8.13
N LEU A 170 -9.34 -15.49 7.82
CA LEU A 170 -9.18 -14.06 7.58
C LEU A 170 -8.34 -13.84 6.32
N GLN A 171 -8.62 -12.72 5.64
CA GLN A 171 -7.80 -12.24 4.54
C GLN A 171 -7.32 -10.81 4.81
N ASN A 172 -6.19 -10.45 4.20
CA ASN A 172 -5.65 -9.10 4.18
C ASN A 172 -5.47 -8.48 5.58
N THR A 173 -5.00 -9.27 6.53
CA THR A 173 -4.84 -8.86 7.93
C THR A 173 -3.43 -8.31 8.16
N ARG A 174 -3.32 -7.13 8.80
CA ARG A 174 -2.04 -6.50 9.10
C ARG A 174 -1.37 -7.16 10.30
N VAL A 175 -0.07 -7.42 10.18
CA VAL A 175 0.80 -7.87 11.26
C VAL A 175 1.25 -6.65 12.07
N LEU A 176 0.97 -6.62 13.37
CA LEU A 176 1.40 -5.56 14.29
C LEU A 176 2.74 -5.87 14.95
N ALA A 177 2.96 -7.13 15.31
CA ALA A 177 4.16 -7.56 16.01
C ALA A 177 4.41 -9.04 15.79
N ILE A 178 5.68 -9.43 15.89
CA ILE A 178 6.14 -10.82 15.88
C ILE A 178 6.87 -11.06 17.19
N ASP A 179 6.44 -12.07 17.92
CA ASP A 179 6.85 -12.30 19.30
C ASP A 179 6.68 -11.03 20.16
N GLN A 180 7.75 -10.39 20.59
CA GLN A 180 7.73 -9.13 21.34
C GLN A 180 8.26 -7.94 20.52
N ASN A 181 8.45 -8.11 19.20
CA ASN A 181 9.00 -7.09 18.33
C ASN A 181 7.92 -6.48 17.44
N ALA A 182 7.73 -5.17 17.54
CA ALA A 182 6.82 -4.37 16.74
C ALA A 182 7.57 -3.41 15.78
N ASP A 183 8.89 -3.51 15.65
CA ASP A 183 9.69 -2.68 14.74
C ASP A 183 9.65 -3.24 13.31
N GLU A 184 8.98 -2.52 12.42
CA GLU A 184 8.85 -2.86 10.99
C GLU A 184 10.21 -2.99 10.26
N ARG A 185 11.28 -2.43 10.82
CA ARG A 185 12.62 -2.41 10.22
C ARG A 185 13.65 -3.25 10.96
N ALA A 186 13.24 -4.05 11.93
CA ALA A 186 14.10 -4.99 12.60
C ALA A 186 14.45 -6.16 11.66
N GLY A 187 15.24 -5.90 10.65
CA GLY A 187 15.50 -6.73 9.47
C GLY A 187 16.25 -8.06 9.70
N LYS A 188 16.06 -8.73 10.84
CA LYS A 188 16.50 -10.09 11.03
C LYS A 188 15.31 -11.03 11.02
N ALA A 189 15.24 -11.87 9.99
CA ALA A 189 14.32 -13.00 9.98
C ALA A 189 14.58 -13.85 11.23
N SER A 190 13.59 -13.98 12.09
CA SER A 190 13.60 -14.86 13.25
C SER A 190 12.41 -15.80 13.16
N VAL A 191 12.59 -17.02 13.62
CA VAL A 191 11.49 -17.98 13.68
C VAL A 191 10.43 -17.48 14.65
N ALA A 192 9.28 -17.06 14.07
CA ALA A 192 8.17 -16.54 14.82
C ALA A 192 7.46 -17.65 15.59
N LYS A 193 7.28 -17.47 16.90
CA LYS A 193 6.47 -18.36 17.77
C LYS A 193 5.08 -17.81 17.97
N SER A 194 4.91 -16.51 17.85
CA SER A 194 3.64 -15.82 17.95
C SER A 194 3.59 -14.62 17.02
N VAL A 195 2.42 -14.37 16.46
CA VAL A 195 2.15 -13.23 15.58
C VAL A 195 0.93 -12.47 16.09
N THR A 196 1.09 -11.16 16.25
CA THR A 196 0.00 -10.28 16.67
C THR A 196 -0.59 -9.59 15.44
N LEU A 197 -1.88 -9.78 15.25
CA LEU A 197 -2.66 -9.32 14.10
C LEU A 197 -3.60 -8.18 14.50
N GLU A 198 -3.82 -7.26 13.59
CA GLU A 198 -4.82 -6.22 13.70
C GLU A 198 -6.14 -6.68 13.09
N VAL A 199 -7.18 -6.82 13.92
CA VAL A 199 -8.45 -7.40 13.52
C VAL A 199 -9.63 -6.62 14.09
N SER A 200 -10.80 -6.71 13.47
CA SER A 200 -12.05 -6.24 14.08
C SER A 200 -12.49 -7.18 15.21
N THR A 201 -13.45 -6.75 16.03
CA THR A 201 -13.98 -7.59 17.12
C THR A 201 -14.54 -8.91 16.61
N VAL A 202 -15.28 -8.90 15.49
CA VAL A 202 -15.86 -10.11 14.89
C VAL A 202 -14.77 -11.03 14.33
N GLN A 203 -13.74 -10.44 13.69
CA GLN A 203 -12.59 -11.19 13.21
C GLN A 203 -11.80 -11.82 14.36
N ALA A 204 -11.64 -11.12 15.48
CA ALA A 204 -11.03 -11.64 16.71
C ALA A 204 -11.76 -12.90 17.21
N GLN A 205 -13.10 -12.86 17.27
CA GLN A 205 -13.90 -14.01 17.65
C GLN A 205 -13.72 -15.21 16.71
N LYS A 206 -13.67 -14.95 15.38
CA LYS A 206 -13.39 -15.99 14.38
C LYS A 206 -12.02 -16.64 14.59
N VAL A 207 -10.98 -15.83 14.81
CA VAL A 207 -9.62 -16.31 15.06
C VAL A 207 -9.54 -17.16 16.33
N TRP A 208 -10.16 -16.69 17.42
CA TRP A 208 -10.20 -17.45 18.68
C TRP A 208 -10.92 -18.79 18.53
N LEU A 209 -12.07 -18.79 17.85
CA LEU A 209 -12.78 -20.04 17.58
C LEU A 209 -11.93 -20.97 16.70
N ALA A 210 -11.34 -20.45 15.63
CA ALA A 210 -10.48 -21.21 14.74
C ALA A 210 -9.28 -21.82 15.48
N SER A 211 -8.63 -21.06 16.36
CA SER A 211 -7.49 -21.53 17.16
C SER A 211 -7.85 -22.60 18.18
N SER A 212 -9.12 -22.66 18.60
CA SER A 212 -9.59 -23.70 19.54
C SER A 212 -9.93 -25.04 18.88
N VAL A 213 -10.19 -25.03 17.56
CA VAL A 213 -10.65 -26.22 16.82
C VAL A 213 -9.65 -26.72 15.78
N GLY A 214 -8.58 -25.98 15.50
CA GLY A 214 -7.60 -26.34 14.47
C GLY A 214 -6.27 -25.61 14.65
N THR A 215 -5.34 -25.92 13.76
CA THR A 215 -4.05 -25.25 13.66
C THR A 215 -4.17 -24.07 12.69
N LEU A 216 -3.60 -22.92 13.10
CA LEU A 216 -3.56 -21.71 12.29
C LEU A 216 -2.22 -21.60 11.57
N SER A 217 -2.27 -21.28 10.28
CA SER A 217 -1.13 -21.01 9.42
C SER A 217 -1.28 -19.65 8.75
N LEU A 218 -0.16 -19.01 8.41
CA LEU A 218 -0.14 -17.72 7.74
C LEU A 218 0.26 -17.87 6.28
N LEU A 219 -0.40 -17.15 5.41
CA LEU A 219 -0.01 -16.96 4.02
C LEU A 219 0.41 -15.51 3.84
N LEU A 220 1.69 -15.30 3.51
CA LEU A 220 2.22 -13.96 3.26
C LEU A 220 1.69 -13.43 1.92
N ARG A 221 1.12 -12.24 1.94
CA ARG A 221 0.62 -11.57 0.75
C ARG A 221 1.74 -10.76 0.07
N LYS A 222 1.60 -10.56 -1.22
CA LYS A 222 2.47 -9.63 -1.95
C LYS A 222 2.29 -8.21 -1.40
N ALA A 223 3.38 -7.47 -1.26
CA ALA A 223 3.34 -6.07 -0.84
C ALA A 223 2.42 -5.24 -1.74
N GLY A 224 1.50 -4.49 -1.12
CA GLY A 224 0.53 -3.66 -1.83
C GLY A 224 -0.71 -4.39 -2.37
N GLU A 225 -0.81 -5.71 -2.21
CA GLU A 225 -2.00 -6.45 -2.60
C GLU A 225 -3.13 -6.27 -1.58
N THR A 226 -4.26 -5.72 -2.03
CA THR A 226 -5.45 -5.49 -1.18
C THR A 226 -6.66 -6.32 -1.61
N THR A 227 -6.59 -6.99 -2.76
CA THR A 227 -7.71 -7.75 -3.33
C THR A 227 -7.96 -9.02 -2.54
N GLU A 228 -9.19 -9.21 -2.07
CA GLU A 228 -9.62 -10.47 -1.44
C GLU A 228 -10.04 -11.47 -2.50
N ALA A 229 -9.53 -12.69 -2.40
CA ALA A 229 -9.89 -13.78 -3.29
C ALA A 229 -11.14 -14.50 -2.77
N LYS A 230 -11.98 -15.01 -3.69
CA LYS A 230 -13.03 -15.94 -3.30
C LYS A 230 -12.38 -17.25 -2.84
N THR A 231 -12.59 -17.62 -1.59
CA THR A 231 -12.05 -18.84 -1.00
C THR A 231 -13.13 -19.87 -0.80
N ARG A 232 -12.76 -21.15 -0.82
CA ARG A 232 -13.62 -22.27 -0.50
C ARG A 232 -12.94 -23.19 0.51
N LYS A 233 -13.71 -24.03 1.15
CA LYS A 233 -13.15 -25.10 1.98
C LYS A 233 -12.49 -26.13 1.08
N VAL A 234 -11.27 -26.52 1.42
CA VAL A 234 -10.51 -27.57 0.76
C VAL A 234 -10.49 -28.79 1.66
N THR A 235 -10.76 -29.97 1.10
CA THR A 235 -10.84 -31.25 1.81
C THR A 235 -9.82 -32.23 1.25
N LEU A 236 -9.62 -33.38 1.92
CA LEU A 236 -8.74 -34.44 1.40
C LEU A 236 -9.14 -34.94 0.01
N LYS A 237 -10.43 -34.88 -0.35
CA LYS A 237 -10.89 -35.27 -1.69
C LYS A 237 -10.34 -34.33 -2.77
N ASP A 238 -10.17 -33.07 -2.44
CA ASP A 238 -9.64 -32.07 -3.37
C ASP A 238 -8.13 -32.26 -3.65
N LEU A 239 -7.39 -32.97 -2.80
CA LEU A 239 -5.96 -33.25 -3.00
C LEU A 239 -5.70 -34.37 -4.03
N GLY A 240 -6.71 -35.22 -4.31
CA GLY A 240 -6.60 -36.34 -5.26
C GLY A 240 -7.18 -36.05 -6.64
N SER A 241 -7.81 -34.91 -6.86
CA SER A 241 -8.40 -34.52 -8.13
C SER A 241 -7.57 -33.43 -8.81
N ASP A 242 -6.92 -33.79 -9.90
CA ASP A 242 -6.23 -32.85 -10.82
C ASP A 242 -7.20 -31.84 -11.50
N GLU A 243 -8.50 -31.94 -11.16
CA GLU A 243 -9.63 -31.25 -11.78
C GLU A 243 -9.92 -29.83 -11.21
N LEU A 244 -9.01 -29.29 -10.36
CA LEU A 244 -9.29 -28.08 -9.58
C LEU A 244 -9.01 -26.75 -10.28
N LEU A 245 -8.47 -26.75 -11.49
CA LEU A 245 -8.16 -25.53 -12.24
C LEU A 245 -9.22 -25.13 -13.27
N GLY A 246 -10.35 -25.86 -13.36
CA GLY A 246 -11.36 -25.62 -14.40
C GLY A 246 -12.82 -25.90 -14.02
N ALA A 247 -13.15 -26.10 -12.76
CA ALA A 247 -14.54 -26.34 -12.38
C ALA A 247 -15.38 -25.04 -12.50
N THR A 248 -15.83 -24.74 -13.70
CA THR A 248 -17.09 -24.02 -13.90
C THR A 248 -18.17 -24.81 -13.15
N ASP A 249 -18.84 -24.14 -12.26
CA ASP A 249 -19.96 -24.63 -11.46
C ASP A 249 -21.08 -25.14 -12.41
N HIS A 250 -21.02 -26.41 -12.77
CA HIS A 250 -22.11 -27.08 -13.46
C HIS A 250 -23.17 -27.44 -12.44
N SER A 251 -23.90 -26.42 -11.96
CA SER A 251 -25.13 -26.65 -11.23
C SER A 251 -26.14 -27.29 -12.18
N SER A 252 -26.36 -28.59 -12.05
CA SER A 252 -27.46 -29.27 -12.76
C SER A 252 -28.75 -29.15 -11.97
N ALA A 253 -29.77 -28.56 -12.58
CA ALA A 253 -31.11 -28.53 -12.04
C ALA A 253 -31.84 -29.83 -12.41
N THR A 254 -32.41 -30.55 -11.43
CA THR A 254 -33.26 -31.73 -11.70
C THR A 254 -34.70 -31.25 -11.91
N VAL A 255 -35.20 -31.40 -13.12
CA VAL A 255 -36.61 -31.11 -13.49
C VAL A 255 -37.40 -32.40 -13.46
N VAL A 256 -38.40 -32.46 -12.61
CA VAL A 256 -39.32 -33.61 -12.55
C VAL A 256 -40.58 -33.28 -13.38
N VAL A 257 -40.79 -34.01 -14.45
CA VAL A 257 -41.98 -33.87 -15.30
C VAL A 257 -42.97 -35.00 -14.97
N THR A 258 -44.18 -34.63 -14.59
CA THR A 258 -45.25 -35.60 -14.32
C THR A 258 -46.26 -35.58 -15.49
N ARG A 259 -46.39 -36.68 -16.21
CA ARG A 259 -47.41 -36.87 -17.25
C ARG A 259 -48.19 -38.14 -16.95
N GLY A 260 -49.54 -38.02 -16.85
CA GLY A 260 -50.39 -39.17 -16.72
C GLY A 260 -50.08 -40.12 -15.56
N GLY A 261 -49.62 -39.58 -14.40
CA GLY A 261 -49.28 -40.40 -13.23
C GLY A 261 -47.85 -40.96 -13.20
N ALA A 262 -47.10 -40.88 -14.29
CA ALA A 262 -45.68 -41.26 -14.34
C ALA A 262 -44.77 -40.04 -14.07
N LYS A 263 -43.81 -40.22 -13.14
CA LYS A 263 -42.78 -39.18 -12.83
C LYS A 263 -41.48 -39.54 -13.54
N GLN A 264 -40.97 -38.65 -14.36
CA GLN A 264 -39.64 -38.73 -14.96
C GLN A 264 -38.77 -37.55 -14.51
N SER A 265 -37.57 -37.81 -14.04
CA SER A 265 -36.59 -36.84 -13.65
C SER A 265 -35.56 -36.63 -14.75
N TYR A 266 -35.35 -35.39 -15.14
CA TYR A 266 -34.33 -35.00 -16.11
C TYR A 266 -33.31 -34.10 -15.41
N SER A 267 -32.01 -34.39 -15.54
CA SER A 267 -30.94 -33.51 -15.12
C SER A 267 -30.64 -32.58 -16.28
N VAL A 268 -30.84 -31.27 -16.06
CA VAL A 268 -30.57 -30.22 -17.05
C VAL A 268 -29.40 -29.38 -16.55
N PRO A 269 -28.31 -29.23 -17.35
CA PRO A 269 -27.25 -28.30 -16.99
C PRO A 269 -27.81 -26.86 -16.89
N SER A 270 -27.52 -26.12 -15.82
CA SER A 270 -27.88 -24.71 -15.75
C SER A 270 -26.91 -23.94 -16.64
N GLU A 271 -27.40 -23.38 -17.74
CA GLU A 271 -26.64 -22.47 -18.58
C GLU A 271 -26.40 -21.15 -17.81
N GLY A 272 -25.15 -20.92 -17.41
CA GLY A 272 -24.67 -19.60 -17.07
C GLY A 272 -24.66 -18.73 -18.33
N ASN A 273 -25.26 -17.56 -18.23
CA ASN A 273 -25.45 -16.52 -19.25
C ASN A 273 -24.34 -16.45 -20.32
N GLY A 274 -24.67 -16.76 -21.57
CA GLY A 274 -23.86 -16.32 -22.71
C GLY A 274 -23.69 -17.32 -23.83
N ALA A 275 -24.51 -17.12 -24.87
CA ALA A 275 -24.38 -17.53 -26.26
C ALA A 275 -25.50 -18.45 -26.75
N LEU A 276 -26.38 -17.84 -27.52
CA LEU A 276 -27.26 -18.53 -28.47
C LEU A 276 -26.39 -19.27 -29.49
N VAL A 277 -26.23 -20.55 -29.35
CA VAL A 277 -25.64 -21.41 -30.38
C VAL A 277 -26.76 -22.18 -31.04
N ASP A 278 -27.01 -21.76 -32.20
CA ASP A 278 -27.67 -22.29 -33.39
C ASP A 278 -28.25 -23.70 -33.26
N SER A 279 -29.57 -23.76 -33.12
CA SER A 279 -30.38 -24.99 -33.13
C SER A 279 -30.67 -25.55 -34.53
N GLU A 280 -29.96 -25.07 -35.57
CA GLU A 280 -30.29 -25.35 -36.97
C GLU A 280 -29.56 -26.59 -37.55
N ASN A 281 -28.55 -27.12 -36.90
CA ASN A 281 -27.70 -28.17 -37.46
C ASN A 281 -28.11 -29.61 -37.05
N ARG A 282 -29.19 -29.81 -36.28
CA ARG A 282 -29.67 -31.15 -35.88
C ARG A 282 -30.81 -31.72 -36.72
N ARG A 283 -31.31 -30.96 -37.73
CA ARG A 283 -32.36 -31.46 -38.64
C ARG A 283 -31.86 -32.08 -39.93
N ARG A 284 -30.57 -32.09 -40.21
CA ARG A 284 -30.00 -32.67 -41.45
C ARG A 284 -29.36 -34.06 -41.32
N ALA A 285 -29.35 -34.67 -40.14
CA ALA A 285 -28.79 -36.02 -39.93
C ALA A 285 -29.86 -37.14 -39.78
N ALA A 286 -31.11 -36.83 -40.11
CA ALA A 286 -32.20 -37.82 -40.07
C ALA A 286 -33.05 -37.75 -41.35
N ARG A 287 -32.41 -37.93 -42.51
CA ARG A 287 -33.01 -38.37 -43.76
C ARG A 287 -32.05 -39.27 -44.53
#